data_ff21c4a590c0b10404ca12a46ed2228f
#
_entry.id   ff21c4a590c0b10404ca12a46ed2228f
#
_cell.length_a   1.000
_cell.length_b   1.000
_cell.length_c   1.000
_cell.angle_alpha   90.00
_cell.angle_beta   90.00
_cell.angle_gamma   90.00
#
_symmetry.space_group_name_H-M   'P 1'
#
loop_
_entity.id
_entity.type
_entity.pdbx_description
1 polymer ?
#
loop_
_entity_poly.entity_id
_entity_poly.type
_entity_poly.pdbx_seq_one_letter_code
_entity_poly.pdbx_strand_id
1 'polypeptide(L)'
;MPLSYSQFRRYRACPRQFEFSNIKKIPWGISEGESFGASVHVALKRWGELELGLRTEDLGQRTSKMGSKKESVREDQLLLFAGEHHGDTHSSKLTAQSLIEIWHQSFVFNTFPTQFEADFARRRGEELMRRFFAWWSQVPRSVVAVEKGFSIEIDASTVTGRLDRIERTEQGVRIIDFKTTAPCTQQEADADLQLSLYALAAEHLFDQPCTELLLLFLSDEGTVERSTVRSASQLKDARTQLQLIRERMEAKDFRPTPSVAACKRCPYRGICDVAAV
;
A
#
# COMPACT_ATOMS: atom_id res chain seq x y z
N MET A 1 -18.46 -7.54 10.16
CA MET A 1 -18.18 -6.84 8.88
C MET A 1 -16.68 -6.82 8.66
N PRO A 2 -16.16 -7.14 7.46
CA PRO A 2 -14.72 -7.04 7.20
C PRO A 2 -14.23 -5.62 7.41
N LEU A 3 -13.09 -5.47 8.06
CA LEU A 3 -12.46 -4.17 8.33
C LEU A 3 -11.16 -4.06 7.55
N SER A 4 -10.97 -2.97 6.81
CA SER A 4 -9.71 -2.73 6.11
C SER A 4 -8.69 -2.06 7.04
N TYR A 5 -7.39 -2.27 6.76
CA TYR A 5 -6.33 -1.57 7.50
C TYR A 5 -6.48 -0.04 7.43
N SER A 6 -6.93 0.51 6.30
CA SER A 6 -7.18 1.96 6.17
C SER A 6 -8.25 2.47 7.15
N GLN A 7 -9.25 1.64 7.48
CA GLN A 7 -10.25 1.95 8.49
C GLN A 7 -9.64 1.94 9.89
N PHE A 8 -8.82 0.93 10.23
CA PHE A 8 -8.08 0.89 11.49
C PHE A 8 -7.18 2.11 11.66
N ARG A 9 -6.39 2.44 10.63
CA ARG A 9 -5.50 3.62 10.63
C ARG A 9 -6.26 4.92 10.86
N ARG A 10 -7.42 5.08 10.21
CA ARG A 10 -8.27 6.26 10.35
C ARG A 10 -8.86 6.38 11.74
N TYR A 11 -9.33 5.27 12.31
CA TYR A 11 -9.84 5.25 13.67
C TYR A 11 -8.75 5.58 14.71
N ARG A 12 -7.55 5.02 14.55
CA ARG A 12 -6.39 5.37 15.40
C ARG A 12 -6.00 6.83 15.31
N ALA A 13 -6.05 7.41 14.13
CA ALA A 13 -5.73 8.82 13.94
C ALA A 13 -6.75 9.72 14.69
N CYS A 14 -8.04 9.45 14.55
CA CYS A 14 -9.11 10.08 15.30
C CYS A 14 -10.42 9.30 15.10
N PRO A 15 -11.04 8.75 16.17
CA PRO A 15 -12.32 8.03 16.06
C PRO A 15 -13.44 8.89 15.43
N ARG A 16 -13.46 10.20 15.66
CA ARG A 16 -14.40 11.13 15.03
C ARG A 16 -14.17 11.24 13.51
N GLN A 17 -12.93 11.22 13.04
CA GLN A 17 -12.63 11.17 11.61
C GLN A 17 -13.17 9.90 10.96
N PHE A 18 -13.02 8.76 11.63
CA PHE A 18 -13.62 7.51 11.18
C PHE A 18 -15.16 7.59 11.16
N GLU A 19 -15.78 8.15 12.18
CA GLU A 19 -17.25 8.36 12.22
C GLU A 19 -17.72 9.17 11.00
N PHE A 20 -17.09 10.30 10.71
CA PHE A 20 -17.45 11.14 9.58
C PHE A 20 -17.32 10.41 8.25
N SER A 21 -16.21 9.71 8.03
CA SER A 21 -15.92 9.06 6.76
C SER A 21 -16.66 7.73 6.56
N ASN A 22 -16.72 6.89 7.58
CA ASN A 22 -17.16 5.49 7.43
C ASN A 22 -18.60 5.26 7.89
N ILE A 23 -19.07 6.00 8.90
CA ILE A 23 -20.41 5.87 9.44
C ILE A 23 -21.35 6.89 8.79
N LYS A 24 -21.01 8.17 8.88
CA LYS A 24 -21.82 9.27 8.32
C LYS A 24 -21.61 9.43 6.81
N LYS A 25 -20.56 8.82 6.25
CA LYS A 25 -20.21 8.87 4.82
C LYS A 25 -20.15 10.29 4.26
N ILE A 26 -19.65 11.23 5.06
CA ILE A 26 -19.47 12.61 4.61
C ILE A 26 -18.38 12.61 3.53
N PRO A 27 -18.67 13.06 2.32
CA PRO A 27 -17.68 13.09 1.24
C PRO A 27 -16.56 14.08 1.57
N TRP A 28 -15.33 13.76 1.16
CA TRP A 28 -14.18 14.66 1.21
C TRP A 28 -13.44 14.62 -0.11
N GLY A 29 -12.79 15.71 -0.46
CA GLY A 29 -11.92 15.77 -1.62
C GLY A 29 -10.64 14.95 -1.41
N ILE A 30 -10.14 14.34 -2.47
CA ILE A 30 -8.80 13.73 -2.49
C ILE A 30 -7.79 14.85 -2.55
N SER A 31 -6.83 14.89 -1.64
CA SER A 31 -5.75 15.86 -1.67
C SER A 31 -4.76 15.58 -2.81
N GLU A 32 -4.07 16.61 -3.28
CA GLU A 32 -3.01 16.48 -4.27
C GLU A 32 -1.97 15.42 -3.88
N GLY A 33 -1.55 15.42 -2.61
CA GLY A 33 -0.60 14.44 -2.09
C GLY A 33 -1.13 13.00 -2.11
N GLU A 34 -2.41 12.78 -1.78
CA GLU A 34 -3.04 11.47 -1.89
C GLU A 34 -3.16 11.01 -3.34
N SER A 35 -3.53 11.91 -4.26
CA SER A 35 -3.60 11.62 -5.69
C SER A 35 -2.23 11.32 -6.29
N PHE A 36 -1.22 12.11 -5.92
CA PHE A 36 0.16 11.87 -6.32
C PHE A 36 0.66 10.49 -5.85
N GLY A 37 0.47 10.19 -4.55
CA GLY A 37 0.84 8.89 -3.98
C GLY A 37 0.13 7.73 -4.67
N ALA A 38 -1.18 7.86 -4.92
CA ALA A 38 -1.95 6.85 -5.64
C ALA A 38 -1.42 6.63 -7.07
N SER A 39 -1.06 7.70 -7.78
CA SER A 39 -0.46 7.63 -9.13
C SER A 39 0.89 6.88 -9.10
N VAL A 40 1.73 7.12 -8.07
CA VAL A 40 3.00 6.38 -7.88
C VAL A 40 2.73 4.89 -7.67
N HIS A 41 1.81 4.53 -6.79
CA HIS A 41 1.45 3.11 -6.57
C HIS A 41 0.94 2.44 -7.85
N VAL A 42 0.11 3.13 -8.65
CA VAL A 42 -0.36 2.59 -9.93
C VAL A 42 0.79 2.37 -10.90
N ALA A 43 1.76 3.28 -10.97
CA ALA A 43 2.93 3.14 -11.84
C ALA A 43 3.80 1.95 -11.40
N LEU A 44 4.09 1.83 -10.11
CA LEU A 44 4.91 0.73 -9.57
C LEU A 44 4.21 -0.63 -9.65
N LYS A 45 2.88 -0.66 -9.52
CA LYS A 45 2.07 -1.84 -9.80
C LYS A 45 2.27 -2.31 -11.24
N ARG A 46 2.04 -1.41 -12.23
CA ARG A 46 2.19 -1.74 -13.65
C ARG A 46 3.61 -2.19 -14.00
N TRP A 47 4.60 -1.57 -13.38
CA TRP A 47 5.99 -2.01 -13.50
C TRP A 47 6.15 -3.46 -13.03
N GLY A 48 5.70 -3.79 -11.82
CA GLY A 48 5.77 -5.14 -11.28
C GLY A 48 4.95 -6.16 -12.08
N GLU A 49 3.84 -5.75 -12.69
CA GLU A 49 3.08 -6.59 -13.62
C GLU A 49 3.89 -6.94 -14.88
N LEU A 50 4.69 -6.00 -15.41
CA LEU A 50 5.63 -6.29 -16.51
C LEU A 50 6.75 -7.24 -16.08
N GLU A 51 7.29 -7.10 -14.87
CA GLU A 51 8.27 -8.04 -14.31
C GLU A 51 7.70 -9.48 -14.22
N LEU A 52 6.40 -9.61 -13.94
CA LEU A 52 5.68 -10.89 -13.92
C LEU A 52 5.33 -11.42 -15.33
N GLY A 53 5.72 -10.72 -16.39
CA GLY A 53 5.42 -11.12 -17.78
C GLY A 53 3.96 -10.88 -18.20
N LEU A 54 3.20 -10.10 -17.45
CA LEU A 54 1.84 -9.75 -17.83
C LEU A 54 1.83 -8.69 -18.95
N ARG A 55 1.01 -8.90 -19.99
CA ARG A 55 0.93 -7.96 -21.11
C ARG A 55 0.17 -6.70 -20.75
N THR A 56 0.65 -5.55 -21.22
CA THR A 56 -0.02 -4.26 -21.04
C THR A 56 -1.45 -4.21 -21.62
N GLU A 57 -1.74 -5.02 -22.63
CA GLU A 57 -3.04 -5.12 -23.28
C GLU A 57 -4.11 -5.77 -22.38
N ASP A 58 -3.70 -6.68 -21.48
CA ASP A 58 -4.58 -7.33 -20.52
C ASP A 58 -4.98 -6.40 -19.35
N LEU A 59 -4.24 -5.32 -19.14
CA LEU A 59 -4.42 -4.38 -18.03
C LEU A 59 -5.63 -3.45 -18.23
N GLY A 60 -5.97 -3.13 -19.48
CA GLY A 60 -7.11 -2.26 -19.84
C GLY A 60 -8.49 -2.91 -19.64
N GLN A 61 -8.59 -4.23 -19.74
CA GLN A 61 -9.87 -4.95 -19.67
C GLN A 61 -10.31 -5.34 -18.26
N ARG A 62 -9.40 -5.39 -17.28
CA ARG A 62 -9.72 -5.75 -15.89
C ARG A 62 -10.38 -4.63 -15.09
N THR A 63 -10.17 -3.38 -15.45
CA THR A 63 -10.77 -2.23 -14.75
C THR A 63 -12.25 -2.02 -15.05
N SER A 64 -12.77 -2.56 -16.16
CA SER A 64 -14.19 -2.41 -16.55
C SER A 64 -15.12 -3.53 -16.05
N LYS A 65 -14.60 -4.59 -15.42
CA LYS A 65 -15.38 -5.75 -14.95
C LYS A 65 -15.43 -5.96 -13.43
N MET A 66 -15.00 -4.98 -12.62
CA MET A 66 -15.14 -5.08 -11.15
C MET A 66 -16.53 -4.60 -10.68
N GLY A 67 -17.58 -5.17 -11.27
CA GLY A 67 -18.92 -5.18 -10.73
C GLY A 67 -19.26 -6.59 -10.28
N SER A 68 -19.39 -6.77 -8.96
CA SER A 68 -20.04 -7.89 -8.26
C SER A 68 -19.86 -9.31 -8.84
N LYS A 69 -18.83 -10.03 -8.35
CA LYS A 69 -18.94 -11.46 -8.06
C LYS A 69 -17.83 -11.86 -7.06
N LYS A 70 -18.22 -12.49 -5.96
CA LYS A 70 -17.33 -13.22 -5.07
C LYS A 70 -16.75 -14.39 -5.86
N GLU A 71 -15.52 -14.27 -6.34
CA GLU A 71 -14.75 -15.41 -6.81
C GLU A 71 -13.81 -15.85 -5.69
N SER A 72 -14.10 -17.02 -5.13
CA SER A 72 -13.13 -17.78 -4.36
C SER A 72 -11.95 -18.11 -5.27
N VAL A 73 -10.77 -17.64 -4.90
CA VAL A 73 -9.52 -17.97 -5.60
C VAL A 73 -9.30 -19.47 -5.40
N ARG A 74 -9.33 -20.26 -6.47
CA ARG A 74 -9.02 -21.68 -6.45
C ARG A 74 -7.50 -21.85 -6.26
N GLU A 75 -7.12 -22.83 -5.43
CA GLU A 75 -5.74 -23.23 -5.13
C GLU A 75 -4.90 -23.53 -6.38
N ASP A 76 -5.53 -23.89 -7.47
CA ASP A 76 -4.90 -24.26 -8.75
C ASP A 76 -4.15 -23.09 -9.43
N GLN A 77 -4.41 -21.84 -9.08
CA GLN A 77 -3.68 -20.68 -9.63
C GLN A 77 -2.30 -20.45 -8.98
N LEU A 78 -2.05 -21.01 -7.80
CA LEU A 78 -0.75 -20.94 -7.14
C LEU A 78 0.29 -21.93 -7.73
N LEU A 79 -0.19 -23.05 -8.31
CA LEU A 79 0.68 -24.07 -8.88
C LEU A 79 1.19 -23.74 -10.31
N LEU A 80 0.57 -22.80 -11.01
CA LEU A 80 1.00 -22.36 -12.35
C LEU A 80 2.29 -21.53 -12.36
N PHE A 81 2.79 -21.11 -11.20
CA PHE A 81 4.02 -20.32 -11.07
C PHE A 81 5.27 -21.14 -10.68
N ALA A 82 5.18 -22.47 -10.68
CA ALA A 82 6.32 -23.39 -10.52
C ALA A 82 7.02 -23.72 -11.84
N GLY A 83 6.75 -22.96 -12.92
CA GLY A 83 7.43 -23.09 -14.20
C GLY A 83 8.84 -22.50 -14.16
N GLU A 84 9.82 -23.32 -14.53
CA GLU A 84 11.21 -22.95 -14.73
C GLU A 84 11.31 -21.69 -15.63
N HIS A 85 11.94 -20.64 -15.12
CA HIS A 85 12.27 -19.46 -15.91
C HIS A 85 13.24 -19.83 -17.03
N HIS A 86 12.72 -20.06 -18.22
CA HIS A 86 13.51 -19.97 -19.43
C HIS A 86 13.80 -18.49 -19.70
N GLY A 87 15.09 -18.16 -19.67
CA GLY A 87 15.60 -16.82 -19.87
C GLY A 87 15.32 -16.24 -21.25
N ASP A 88 15.48 -14.91 -21.34
CA ASP A 88 15.95 -14.11 -22.47
C ASP A 88 14.99 -13.40 -23.42
N THR A 89 13.69 -13.22 -23.13
CA THR A 89 12.89 -12.36 -24.00
C THR A 89 12.15 -11.18 -23.33
N HIS A 90 12.12 -11.07 -22.00
CA HIS A 90 11.42 -9.99 -21.29
C HIS A 90 12.33 -8.84 -20.81
N SER A 91 13.64 -9.04 -20.69
CA SER A 91 14.59 -8.05 -20.16
C SER A 91 14.70 -6.77 -21.02
N SER A 92 14.41 -6.84 -22.31
CA SER A 92 14.53 -5.68 -23.22
C SER A 92 13.45 -4.59 -23.02
N LYS A 93 12.41 -4.86 -22.23
CA LYS A 93 11.29 -3.92 -21.97
C LYS A 93 11.39 -3.18 -20.62
N LEU A 94 12.25 -3.66 -19.71
CA LEU A 94 12.39 -3.08 -18.37
C LEU A 94 13.52 -2.05 -18.37
N THR A 95 13.21 -0.83 -18.80
CA THR A 95 14.16 0.30 -18.85
C THR A 95 13.66 1.46 -18.02
N ALA A 96 14.56 2.37 -17.63
CA ALA A 96 14.14 3.60 -16.96
C ALA A 96 13.13 4.40 -17.80
N GLN A 97 13.29 4.38 -19.13
CA GLN A 97 12.40 5.07 -20.04
C GLN A 97 11.00 4.44 -20.04
N SER A 98 10.88 3.11 -20.09
CA SER A 98 9.57 2.45 -20.03
C SER A 98 8.85 2.68 -18.70
N LEU A 99 9.58 2.77 -17.59
CA LEU A 99 8.99 3.13 -16.29
C LEU A 99 8.47 4.59 -16.27
N ILE A 100 9.19 5.52 -16.89
CA ILE A 100 8.75 6.91 -17.04
C ILE A 100 7.48 6.99 -17.90
N GLU A 101 7.40 6.22 -18.97
CA GLU A 101 6.19 6.15 -19.82
C GLU A 101 4.99 5.59 -19.03
N ILE A 102 5.20 4.55 -18.23
CA ILE A 102 4.19 4.01 -17.31
C ILE A 102 3.74 5.07 -16.31
N TRP A 103 4.66 5.86 -15.77
CA TRP A 103 4.35 6.98 -14.88
C TRP A 103 3.44 7.99 -15.55
N HIS A 104 3.78 8.46 -16.76
CA HIS A 104 2.96 9.42 -17.50
C HIS A 104 1.54 8.94 -17.74
N GLN A 105 1.36 7.64 -18.02
CA GLN A 105 0.06 7.02 -18.20
C GLN A 105 -0.71 6.80 -16.88
N SER A 106 -0.04 6.84 -15.75
CA SER A 106 -0.61 6.59 -14.43
C SER A 106 -0.92 7.87 -13.65
N PHE A 107 -0.35 9.00 -14.08
CA PHE A 107 -0.48 10.27 -13.39
C PHE A 107 -1.87 10.89 -13.59
N VAL A 108 -2.51 11.32 -12.49
CA VAL A 108 -3.84 11.93 -12.46
C VAL A 108 -3.70 13.43 -12.34
N PHE A 109 -4.09 14.17 -13.40
CA PHE A 109 -3.97 15.63 -13.49
C PHE A 109 -5.07 16.41 -12.79
N ASN A 110 -6.30 15.94 -12.85
CA ASN A 110 -7.51 16.71 -12.50
C ASN A 110 -7.71 16.94 -11.00
N THR A 111 -6.79 16.49 -10.16
CA THR A 111 -6.80 16.74 -8.72
C THR A 111 -5.95 17.94 -8.31
N PHE A 112 -5.20 18.51 -9.23
CA PHE A 112 -4.34 19.67 -8.98
C PHE A 112 -5.09 20.96 -9.33
N PRO A 113 -4.96 22.04 -8.51
CA PRO A 113 -5.69 23.29 -8.72
C PRO A 113 -5.31 24.00 -10.02
N THR A 114 -4.06 23.86 -10.45
CA THR A 114 -3.53 24.51 -11.66
C THR A 114 -2.73 23.54 -12.53
N GLN A 115 -2.66 23.82 -13.82
CA GLN A 115 -1.80 23.09 -14.74
C GLN A 115 -0.32 23.15 -14.34
N PHE A 116 0.12 24.28 -13.81
CA PHE A 116 1.51 24.44 -13.33
C PHE A 116 1.85 23.47 -12.19
N GLU A 117 0.96 23.35 -11.21
CA GLU A 117 1.13 22.40 -10.08
C GLU A 117 1.09 20.95 -10.56
N ALA A 118 0.19 20.63 -11.47
CA ALA A 118 0.12 19.31 -12.11
C ALA A 118 1.41 18.96 -12.86
N ASP A 119 1.95 19.89 -13.66
CA ASP A 119 3.19 19.69 -14.41
C ASP A 119 4.40 19.60 -13.49
N PHE A 120 4.42 20.34 -12.38
CA PHE A 120 5.46 20.24 -11.36
C PHE A 120 5.42 18.86 -10.69
N ALA A 121 4.24 18.41 -10.26
CA ALA A 121 4.05 17.10 -9.65
C ALA A 121 4.42 15.97 -10.62
N ARG A 122 4.07 16.08 -11.89
CA ARG A 122 4.41 15.12 -12.93
C ARG A 122 5.93 14.97 -13.10
N ARG A 123 6.67 16.08 -13.18
CA ARG A 123 8.14 16.07 -13.26
C ARG A 123 8.79 15.51 -11.99
N ARG A 124 8.25 15.85 -10.83
CA ARG A 124 8.66 15.26 -9.57
C ARG A 124 8.52 13.74 -9.59
N GLY A 125 7.41 13.23 -10.08
CA GLY A 125 7.18 11.79 -10.19
C GLY A 125 8.14 11.10 -11.16
N GLU A 126 8.53 11.74 -12.28
CA GLU A 126 9.57 11.20 -13.17
C GLU A 126 10.89 10.97 -12.40
N GLU A 127 11.27 11.93 -11.57
CA GLU A 127 12.49 11.80 -10.76
C GLU A 127 12.37 10.66 -9.73
N LEU A 128 11.21 10.50 -9.10
CA LEU A 128 10.97 9.36 -8.19
C LEU A 128 11.05 8.02 -8.95
N MET A 129 10.56 7.95 -10.19
CA MET A 129 10.67 6.74 -11.01
C MET A 129 12.13 6.43 -11.39
N ARG A 130 12.95 7.44 -11.71
CA ARG A 130 14.39 7.24 -11.95
C ARG A 130 15.09 6.70 -10.72
N ARG A 131 14.79 7.23 -9.54
CA ARG A 131 15.34 6.77 -8.26
C ARG A 131 14.89 5.37 -7.91
N PHE A 132 13.62 5.06 -8.12
CA PHE A 132 13.12 3.69 -7.96
C PHE A 132 13.84 2.73 -8.92
N PHE A 133 14.00 3.09 -10.19
CA PHE A 133 14.69 2.26 -11.15
C PHE A 133 16.16 2.03 -10.77
N ALA A 134 16.87 3.07 -10.31
CA ALA A 134 18.23 2.96 -9.82
C ALA A 134 18.33 2.01 -8.61
N TRP A 135 17.39 2.09 -7.68
CA TRP A 135 17.29 1.16 -6.54
C TRP A 135 16.94 -0.25 -7.01
N TRP A 136 15.96 -0.37 -7.90
CA TRP A 136 15.48 -1.65 -8.41
C TRP A 136 16.56 -2.43 -9.15
N SER A 137 17.40 -1.74 -9.92
CA SER A 137 18.45 -2.33 -10.77
C SER A 137 19.72 -2.76 -10.01
N GLN A 138 19.84 -2.44 -8.72
CA GLN A 138 21.06 -2.77 -7.95
C GLN A 138 21.25 -4.26 -7.71
N VAL A 139 20.16 -5.02 -7.61
CA VAL A 139 20.18 -6.46 -7.34
C VAL A 139 19.11 -7.16 -8.17
N PRO A 140 19.35 -8.42 -8.56
CA PRO A 140 18.30 -9.25 -9.16
C PRO A 140 17.10 -9.37 -8.24
N ARG A 141 15.89 -9.27 -8.79
CA ARG A 141 14.65 -9.32 -8.04
C ARG A 141 13.73 -10.41 -8.55
N SER A 142 13.12 -11.16 -7.64
CA SER A 142 12.17 -12.21 -7.97
C SER A 142 10.79 -11.82 -7.45
N VAL A 143 10.03 -11.08 -8.27
CA VAL A 143 8.67 -10.66 -7.94
C VAL A 143 7.75 -11.87 -7.93
N VAL A 144 6.96 -12.01 -6.86
CA VAL A 144 5.95 -13.05 -6.69
C VAL A 144 4.55 -12.50 -6.98
N ALA A 145 4.27 -11.30 -6.48
CA ALA A 145 3.00 -10.63 -6.70
C ALA A 145 3.13 -9.12 -6.49
N VAL A 146 2.20 -8.37 -7.09
CA VAL A 146 2.01 -6.94 -6.84
C VAL A 146 0.53 -6.66 -6.54
N GLU A 147 0.28 -5.68 -5.67
CA GLU A 147 -1.09 -5.29 -5.26
C GLU A 147 -1.95 -6.50 -4.84
N LYS A 148 -1.32 -7.45 -4.14
CA LYS A 148 -1.99 -8.68 -3.69
C LYS A 148 -2.96 -8.37 -2.56
N GLY A 149 -4.25 -8.51 -2.85
CA GLY A 149 -5.29 -8.44 -1.83
C GLY A 149 -5.24 -9.62 -0.87
N PHE A 150 -5.54 -9.36 0.40
CA PHE A 150 -5.71 -10.39 1.41
C PHE A 150 -6.98 -10.21 2.22
N SER A 151 -7.48 -11.31 2.76
CA SER A 151 -8.58 -11.36 3.73
C SER A 151 -8.24 -12.45 4.74
N ILE A 152 -7.93 -12.07 5.95
CA ILE A 152 -7.49 -12.99 7.02
C ILE A 152 -8.39 -12.85 8.23
N GLU A 153 -8.57 -13.96 8.94
CA GLU A 153 -9.26 -13.96 10.23
C GLU A 153 -8.24 -13.69 11.34
N ILE A 154 -8.49 -12.63 12.10
CA ILE A 154 -7.76 -12.31 13.32
C ILE A 154 -8.77 -12.36 14.45
N ASP A 155 -8.66 -13.39 15.29
CA ASP A 155 -9.65 -13.73 16.30
C ASP A 155 -11.06 -13.85 15.68
N ALA A 156 -12.05 -13.12 16.12
CA ALA A 156 -13.39 -13.14 15.55
C ALA A 156 -13.59 -12.07 14.45
N SER A 157 -12.52 -11.60 13.79
CA SER A 157 -12.58 -10.48 12.83
C SER A 157 -11.96 -10.82 11.49
N THR A 158 -12.68 -10.57 10.42
CA THR A 158 -12.10 -10.53 9.08
C THR A 158 -11.40 -9.20 8.85
N VAL A 159 -10.09 -9.23 8.63
CA VAL A 159 -9.29 -8.06 8.28
C VAL A 159 -8.84 -8.17 6.84
N THR A 160 -9.05 -7.10 6.08
CA THR A 160 -8.69 -7.02 4.67
C THR A 160 -7.62 -5.96 4.41
N GLY A 161 -6.84 -6.19 3.38
CA GLY A 161 -5.82 -5.23 2.96
C GLY A 161 -5.21 -5.60 1.63
N ARG A 162 -4.11 -4.94 1.31
CA ARG A 162 -3.39 -5.16 0.08
C ARG A 162 -1.89 -4.99 0.33
N LEU A 163 -1.10 -5.89 -0.22
CA LEU A 163 0.35 -5.88 -0.20
C LEU A 163 0.83 -5.27 -1.52
N ASP A 164 1.63 -4.21 -1.47
CA ASP A 164 2.03 -3.49 -2.68
C ASP A 164 2.94 -4.34 -3.57
N ARG A 165 3.97 -4.96 -2.98
CA ARG A 165 4.91 -5.80 -3.70
C ARG A 165 5.43 -6.93 -2.83
N ILE A 166 5.54 -8.11 -3.40
CA ILE A 166 6.06 -9.31 -2.75
C ILE A 166 7.17 -9.89 -3.61
N GLU A 167 8.32 -10.12 -3.02
CA GLU A 167 9.49 -10.70 -3.68
C GLU A 167 9.89 -12.01 -2.96
N ARG A 168 10.39 -12.96 -3.73
CA ARG A 168 11.00 -14.18 -3.19
C ARG A 168 12.41 -13.86 -2.70
N THR A 169 12.79 -14.44 -1.58
CA THR A 169 14.16 -14.46 -1.05
C THR A 169 14.64 -15.91 -0.93
N GLU A 170 15.90 -16.11 -0.60
CA GLU A 170 16.44 -17.47 -0.36
C GLU A 170 15.73 -18.17 0.80
N GLN A 171 15.24 -17.42 1.78
CA GLN A 171 14.70 -17.96 3.04
C GLN A 171 13.16 -17.83 3.15
N GLY A 172 12.50 -17.22 2.15
CA GLY A 172 11.06 -17.02 2.19
C GLY A 172 10.59 -15.89 1.28
N VAL A 173 9.76 -15.01 1.82
CA VAL A 173 9.24 -13.84 1.09
C VAL A 173 9.57 -12.53 1.81
N ARG A 174 9.81 -11.49 1.01
CA ARG A 174 9.91 -10.10 1.44
C ARG A 174 8.68 -9.34 0.97
N ILE A 175 8.11 -8.53 1.86
CA ILE A 175 7.00 -7.62 1.52
C ILE A 175 7.54 -6.20 1.49
N ILE A 176 7.27 -5.48 0.42
CA ILE A 176 7.67 -4.09 0.23
C ILE A 176 6.41 -3.23 0.17
N ASP A 177 6.36 -2.19 0.98
CA ASP A 177 5.33 -1.17 0.98
C ASP A 177 5.94 0.17 0.56
N PHE A 178 5.39 0.76 -0.50
CA PHE A 178 5.91 2.00 -1.07
C PHE A 178 5.34 3.22 -0.36
N LYS A 179 6.20 4.18 -0.08
CA LYS A 179 5.82 5.44 0.57
C LYS A 179 6.34 6.64 -0.23
N THR A 180 5.48 7.64 -0.41
CA THR A 180 5.82 8.92 -1.05
C THR A 180 5.90 10.07 -0.05
N THR A 181 5.88 9.75 1.24
CA THR A 181 6.02 10.69 2.37
C THR A 181 7.47 10.75 2.84
N ALA A 182 7.77 11.70 3.73
CA ALA A 182 9.06 11.73 4.41
C ALA A 182 9.34 10.41 5.13
N PRO A 183 10.60 9.92 5.12
CA PRO A 183 10.98 8.70 5.80
C PRO A 183 10.71 8.77 7.31
N CYS A 184 10.20 7.67 7.86
CA CYS A 184 10.09 7.49 9.30
C CYS A 184 11.44 7.05 9.90
N THR A 185 11.55 7.10 11.23
CA THR A 185 12.66 6.51 11.97
C THR A 185 12.58 4.97 11.92
N GLN A 186 13.70 4.30 12.22
CA GLN A 186 13.70 2.84 12.33
C GLN A 186 12.76 2.36 13.43
N GLN A 187 12.75 3.04 14.57
CA GLN A 187 11.86 2.71 15.69
C GLN A 187 10.37 2.79 15.30
N GLU A 188 9.98 3.78 14.48
CA GLU A 188 8.61 3.88 13.96
C GLU A 188 8.29 2.73 13.00
N ALA A 189 9.22 2.33 12.14
CA ALA A 189 9.05 1.17 11.25
C ALA A 189 8.94 -0.13 12.05
N ASP A 190 9.73 -0.31 13.11
CA ASP A 190 9.70 -1.48 13.98
C ASP A 190 8.37 -1.57 14.76
N ALA A 191 7.71 -0.45 15.01
CA ALA A 191 6.41 -0.37 15.69
C ALA A 191 5.21 -0.23 14.73
N ASP A 192 5.43 -0.25 13.42
CA ASP A 192 4.36 -0.02 12.44
C ASP A 192 3.36 -1.18 12.41
N LEU A 193 2.09 -0.87 12.71
CA LEU A 193 1.00 -1.84 12.76
C LEU A 193 0.64 -2.38 11.36
N GLN A 194 0.83 -1.58 10.30
CA GLN A 194 0.60 -2.03 8.92
C GLN A 194 1.53 -3.17 8.56
N LEU A 195 2.81 -3.03 8.86
CA LEU A 195 3.81 -4.07 8.62
C LEU A 195 3.53 -5.32 9.48
N SER A 196 3.06 -5.16 10.71
CA SER A 196 2.65 -6.29 11.54
C SER A 196 1.45 -7.03 10.94
N LEU A 197 0.47 -6.31 10.41
CA LEU A 197 -0.65 -6.90 9.68
C LEU A 197 -0.19 -7.61 8.40
N TYR A 198 0.78 -7.07 7.70
CA TYR A 198 1.35 -7.70 6.51
C TYR A 198 2.08 -9.01 6.83
N ALA A 199 2.81 -9.05 7.93
CA ALA A 199 3.41 -10.30 8.41
C ALA A 199 2.35 -11.36 8.73
N LEU A 200 1.28 -10.98 9.43
CA LEU A 200 0.15 -11.86 9.71
C LEU A 200 -0.54 -12.34 8.42
N ALA A 201 -0.68 -11.47 7.43
CA ALA A 201 -1.25 -11.85 6.14
C ALA A 201 -0.35 -12.81 5.37
N ALA A 202 0.97 -12.62 5.43
CA ALA A 202 1.94 -13.49 4.77
C ALA A 202 1.87 -14.92 5.30
N GLU A 203 1.73 -15.11 6.61
CA GLU A 203 1.55 -16.43 7.23
C GLU A 203 0.34 -17.22 6.69
N HIS A 204 -0.67 -16.51 6.16
CA HIS A 204 -1.89 -17.11 5.59
C HIS A 204 -1.85 -17.24 4.06
N LEU A 205 -1.03 -16.43 3.40
CA LEU A 205 -0.99 -16.35 1.93
C LEU A 205 0.10 -17.20 1.32
N PHE A 206 1.16 -17.50 2.07
CA PHE A 206 2.35 -18.15 1.56
C PHE A 206 2.74 -19.32 2.45
N ASP A 207 3.17 -20.42 1.84
CA ASP A 207 3.75 -21.57 2.54
C ASP A 207 5.19 -21.31 3.02
N GLN A 208 5.65 -20.09 2.89
CA GLN A 208 7.00 -19.65 3.22
C GLN A 208 6.95 -18.48 4.23
N PRO A 209 7.93 -18.39 5.15
CA PRO A 209 7.96 -17.32 6.14
C PRO A 209 8.16 -15.95 5.48
N CYS A 210 7.56 -14.93 6.07
CA CYS A 210 7.90 -13.54 5.79
C CYS A 210 9.21 -13.19 6.51
N THR A 211 10.28 -13.12 5.74
CA THR A 211 11.63 -12.92 6.28
C THR A 211 12.01 -11.43 6.37
N GLU A 212 11.31 -10.57 5.66
CA GLU A 212 11.58 -9.14 5.66
C GLU A 212 10.32 -8.34 5.33
N LEU A 213 10.14 -7.24 6.04
CA LEU A 213 9.13 -6.20 5.80
C LEU A 213 9.88 -4.90 5.53
N LEU A 214 9.69 -4.32 4.37
CA LEU A 214 10.40 -3.14 3.91
C LEU A 214 9.45 -1.99 3.63
N LEU A 215 9.64 -0.86 4.30
CA LEU A 215 9.11 0.43 3.85
C LEU A 215 10.12 1.06 2.89
N LEU A 216 9.73 1.23 1.64
CA LEU A 216 10.55 1.89 0.64
C LEU A 216 10.02 3.32 0.41
N PHE A 217 10.74 4.29 0.94
CA PHE A 217 10.40 5.70 0.79
C PHE A 217 11.03 6.24 -0.49
N LEU A 218 10.17 6.74 -1.36
CA LEU A 218 10.55 7.48 -2.57
C LEU A 218 10.29 8.96 -2.32
N SER A 219 11.35 9.71 -2.07
CA SER A 219 11.28 11.13 -1.71
C SER A 219 12.18 11.99 -2.58
N ASP A 220 12.03 13.30 -2.44
CA ASP A 220 12.86 14.28 -3.17
C ASP A 220 14.32 14.24 -2.71
N GLU A 221 14.60 13.71 -1.52
CA GLU A 221 15.94 13.56 -0.96
C GLU A 221 16.63 12.26 -1.37
N GLY A 222 15.87 11.29 -1.91
CA GLY A 222 16.39 9.99 -2.32
C GLY A 222 15.45 8.83 -2.02
N THR A 223 15.97 7.63 -2.23
CA THR A 223 15.31 6.38 -1.85
C THR A 223 15.84 5.93 -0.49
N VAL A 224 14.94 5.77 0.48
CA VAL A 224 15.28 5.37 1.84
C VAL A 224 14.56 4.08 2.21
N GLU A 225 15.32 3.11 2.70
CA GLU A 225 14.80 1.82 3.18
C GLU A 225 14.65 1.83 4.71
N ARG A 226 13.55 1.22 5.18
CA ARG A 226 13.39 0.82 6.58
C ARG A 226 12.97 -0.63 6.60
N SER A 227 13.95 -1.50 6.80
CA SER A 227 13.75 -2.94 6.89
C SER A 227 13.49 -3.35 8.33
N THR A 228 12.59 -4.28 8.53
CA THR A 228 12.24 -4.82 9.85
C THR A 228 11.73 -6.26 9.71
N VAL A 229 11.72 -6.96 10.83
CA VAL A 229 11.06 -8.26 11.00
C VAL A 229 10.09 -8.19 12.17
N ARG A 230 9.24 -9.18 12.31
CA ARG A 230 8.31 -9.25 13.45
C ARG A 230 8.60 -10.47 14.32
N SER A 231 8.78 -10.23 15.61
CA SER A 231 8.79 -11.30 16.61
C SER A 231 7.36 -11.79 16.90
N ALA A 232 7.25 -13.00 17.43
CA ALA A 232 5.96 -13.55 17.88
C ALA A 232 5.24 -12.62 18.89
N SER A 233 6.00 -11.96 19.76
CA SER A 233 5.46 -10.98 20.71
C SER A 233 4.84 -9.78 20.00
N GLN A 234 5.54 -9.19 19.03
CA GLN A 234 5.02 -8.06 18.25
C GLN A 234 3.76 -8.43 17.46
N LEU A 235 3.70 -9.64 16.92
CA LEU A 235 2.49 -10.11 16.20
C LEU A 235 1.32 -10.32 17.15
N LYS A 236 1.58 -10.83 18.36
CA LYS A 236 0.56 -10.95 19.42
C LYS A 236 0.04 -9.56 19.85
N ASP A 237 0.93 -8.60 20.06
CA ASP A 237 0.57 -7.24 20.42
C ASP A 237 -0.25 -6.56 19.31
N ALA A 238 0.12 -6.81 18.04
CA ALA A 238 -0.64 -6.31 16.89
C ALA A 238 -2.07 -6.87 16.86
N ARG A 239 -2.25 -8.18 17.09
CA ARG A 239 -3.59 -8.81 17.22
C ARG A 239 -4.41 -8.14 18.31
N THR A 240 -3.84 -7.96 19.49
CA THR A 240 -4.50 -7.31 20.64
C THR A 240 -4.91 -5.85 20.29
N GLN A 241 -4.04 -5.08 19.62
CA GLN A 241 -4.36 -3.72 19.21
C GLN A 241 -5.51 -3.69 18.18
N LEU A 242 -5.50 -4.57 17.20
CA LEU A 242 -6.55 -4.67 16.18
C LEU A 242 -7.89 -5.04 16.82
N GLN A 243 -7.88 -6.00 17.75
CA GLN A 243 -9.07 -6.41 18.50
C GLN A 243 -9.64 -5.24 19.32
N LEU A 244 -8.80 -4.54 20.09
CA LEU A 244 -9.24 -3.41 20.92
C LEU A 244 -9.86 -2.29 20.07
N ILE A 245 -9.25 -1.96 18.95
CA ILE A 245 -9.78 -0.95 18.02
C ILE A 245 -11.14 -1.39 17.48
N ARG A 246 -11.29 -2.66 17.11
CA ARG A 246 -12.55 -3.21 16.64
C ARG A 246 -13.64 -3.11 17.69
N GLU A 247 -13.38 -3.55 18.92
CA GLU A 247 -14.32 -3.50 20.05
C GLU A 247 -14.82 -2.07 20.29
N ARG A 248 -13.92 -1.10 20.25
CA ARG A 248 -14.27 0.31 20.37
C ARG A 248 -15.12 0.83 19.20
N MET A 249 -14.83 0.37 17.96
CA MET A 249 -15.65 0.70 16.79
C MET A 249 -17.07 0.11 16.93
N GLU A 250 -17.19 -1.14 17.39
CA GLU A 250 -18.47 -1.81 17.62
C GLU A 250 -19.28 -1.16 18.73
N ALA A 251 -18.60 -0.74 19.80
CA ALA A 251 -19.19 0.06 20.89
C ALA A 251 -19.56 1.49 20.47
N LYS A 252 -19.30 1.87 19.21
CA LYS A 252 -19.53 3.24 18.67
C LYS A 252 -18.80 4.32 19.47
N ASP A 253 -17.63 3.99 20.00
CA ASP A 253 -16.77 4.96 20.70
C ASP A 253 -16.09 5.88 19.68
N PHE A 254 -16.75 6.94 19.27
CA PHE A 254 -16.22 7.92 18.30
C PHE A 254 -15.76 9.22 19.00
N ARG A 255 -15.36 9.14 20.25
CA ARG A 255 -14.81 10.30 20.97
C ARG A 255 -13.59 10.83 20.26
N PRO A 256 -13.56 12.13 19.93
CA PRO A 256 -12.44 12.71 19.18
C PRO A 256 -11.15 12.70 20.01
N THR A 257 -10.04 12.56 19.32
CA THR A 257 -8.69 12.70 19.89
C THR A 257 -7.96 13.85 19.19
N PRO A 258 -8.36 15.12 19.46
CA PRO A 258 -7.80 16.25 18.74
C PRO A 258 -6.32 16.44 19.09
N SER A 259 -5.54 16.74 18.06
CA SER A 259 -4.17 17.22 18.19
C SER A 259 -3.85 18.12 17.00
N VAL A 260 -2.95 19.07 17.15
CA VAL A 260 -2.55 19.98 16.06
C VAL A 260 -2.09 19.18 14.83
N ALA A 261 -1.26 18.15 15.03
CA ALA A 261 -0.74 17.32 13.97
C ALA A 261 -1.83 16.53 13.23
N ALA A 262 -2.77 15.94 13.94
CA ALA A 262 -3.87 15.17 13.36
C ALA A 262 -4.92 16.09 12.70
N CYS A 263 -5.31 17.16 13.36
CA CYS A 263 -6.35 18.07 12.89
C CYS A 263 -5.90 18.85 11.65
N LYS A 264 -4.64 19.30 11.59
CA LYS A 264 -4.09 19.99 10.43
C LYS A 264 -4.21 19.18 9.12
N ARG A 265 -4.14 17.84 9.21
CA ARG A 265 -4.25 16.93 8.05
C ARG A 265 -5.66 16.33 7.90
N CYS A 266 -6.58 16.64 8.79
CA CYS A 266 -7.92 16.06 8.76
C CYS A 266 -8.80 16.77 7.70
N PRO A 267 -9.40 16.03 6.75
CA PRO A 267 -10.26 16.62 5.73
C PRO A 267 -11.55 17.21 6.33
N TYR A 268 -11.90 16.83 7.55
CA TYR A 268 -13.12 17.28 8.23
C TYR A 268 -12.89 18.42 9.23
N ARG A 269 -11.68 19.02 9.26
CA ARG A 269 -11.36 20.08 10.23
C ARG A 269 -12.33 21.26 10.19
N GLY A 270 -12.85 21.59 9.00
CA GLY A 270 -13.77 22.73 8.83
C GLY A 270 -15.19 22.51 9.37
N ILE A 271 -15.56 21.27 9.68
CA ILE A 271 -16.88 20.90 10.22
C ILE A 271 -16.79 20.25 11.61
N CYS A 272 -15.58 20.08 12.14
CA CYS A 272 -15.33 19.43 13.42
C CYS A 272 -15.34 20.48 14.53
N ASP A 273 -16.25 20.33 15.48
CA ASP A 273 -16.48 21.21 16.64
C ASP A 273 -15.32 21.26 17.65
N VAL A 274 -14.39 20.31 17.56
CA VAL A 274 -13.24 20.15 18.49
C VAL A 274 -11.89 20.15 17.76
N ALA A 275 -11.83 20.65 16.54
CA ALA A 275 -10.57 20.72 15.81
C ALA A 275 -9.53 21.59 16.54
N ALA A 276 -8.32 21.07 16.73
CA ALA A 276 -7.22 21.76 17.44
C ALA A 276 -6.37 22.65 16.50
N VAL A 277 -6.99 23.32 15.50
CA VAL A 277 -6.36 24.21 14.50
C VAL A 277 -7.32 25.31 14.09
#